data_5dbaf0bada6c42ac33f62da0310055f8
#
_entry.id   5dbaf0bada6c42ac33f62da0310055f8
#
_cell.length_a   1.000
_cell.length_b   1.000
_cell.length_c   1.000
_cell.angle_alpha   90.00
_cell.angle_beta   90.00
_cell.angle_gamma   90.00
#
_symmetry.space_group_name_H-M   'P 1'
#
loop_
_entity.id
_entity.type
_entity.pdbx_description
1 polymer ?
#
loop_
_entity_poly.entity_id
_entity_poly.type
_entity_poly.pdbx_seq_one_letter_code
_entity_poly.pdbx_strand_id
1 'polypeptide(L)' 'MPWVTIEMWEGRTVKQKRKLARAVTSAVVEAIGCPEEAVEIIIRDVPKINW' A
#
# COMPACT_ATOMS: atom_id res chain seq x y z
N MET A 1 4.34 10.36 -11.23
CA MET A 1 3.44 9.29 -10.84
C MET A 1 4.01 8.57 -9.62
N PRO A 2 3.38 8.74 -8.37
CA PRO A 2 3.91 8.06 -7.19
C PRO A 2 3.72 6.55 -7.27
N TRP A 3 4.73 5.83 -6.83
CA TRP A 3 4.73 4.37 -6.80
C TRP A 3 5.18 3.96 -5.41
N VAL A 4 4.31 3.29 -4.67
CA VAL A 4 4.59 2.90 -3.29
C VAL A 4 4.58 1.38 -3.20
N THR A 5 5.64 0.83 -2.63
CA THR A 5 5.72 -0.61 -2.37
C THR A 5 5.75 -0.83 -0.87
N ILE A 6 4.86 -1.69 -0.39
CA ILE A 6 4.77 -2.03 1.02
C ILE A 6 5.08 -3.50 1.17
N GLU A 7 6.08 -3.82 1.96
CA GLU A 7 6.41 -5.19 2.30
C GLU A 7 6.00 -5.45 3.74
N MET A 8 5.26 -6.50 3.96
CA MET A 8 4.74 -6.81 5.29
C MET A 8 4.67 -8.31 5.47
N TRP A 9 4.66 -8.75 6.72
CA TRP A 9 4.49 -10.16 7.01
C TRP A 9 3.14 -10.64 6.49
N GLU A 10 3.13 -11.87 6.01
CA GLU A 10 1.89 -12.52 5.60
C GLU A 10 0.93 -12.66 6.79
N GLY A 11 -0.32 -12.90 6.49
CA GLY A 11 -1.33 -13.12 7.51
C GLY A 11 -2.40 -12.04 7.60
N ARG A 12 -2.24 -10.94 6.86
CA ARG A 12 -3.28 -9.90 6.83
C ARG A 12 -4.38 -10.31 5.85
N THR A 13 -5.61 -9.95 6.18
CA THR A 13 -6.74 -10.27 5.31
C THR A 13 -6.75 -9.35 4.10
N VAL A 14 -7.48 -9.77 3.05
CA VAL A 14 -7.68 -8.93 1.86
C VAL A 14 -8.34 -7.60 2.26
N LYS A 15 -9.28 -7.65 3.18
CA LYS A 15 -9.96 -6.46 3.66
C LYS A 15 -8.98 -5.47 4.30
N GLN A 16 -8.05 -5.99 5.09
CA GLN A 16 -7.04 -5.15 5.75
C GLN A 16 -6.10 -4.53 4.73
N LYS A 17 -5.70 -5.30 3.72
CA LYS A 17 -4.82 -4.80 2.66
C LYS A 17 -5.49 -3.72 1.82
N ARG A 18 -6.78 -3.88 1.53
CA ARG A 18 -7.54 -2.87 0.80
C ARG A 18 -7.63 -1.57 1.60
N LYS A 19 -7.85 -1.69 2.89
CA LYS A 19 -7.91 -0.53 3.77
C LYS A 19 -6.57 0.19 3.81
N LEU A 20 -5.49 -0.57 3.89
CA LEU A 20 -4.13 -0.02 3.89
C LEU A 20 -3.86 0.72 2.57
N ALA A 21 -4.16 0.10 1.43
CA ALA A 21 -3.94 0.73 0.15
C ALA A 21 -4.70 2.04 0.01
N ARG A 22 -5.94 2.06 0.49
CA ARG A 22 -6.78 3.25 0.45
C ARG A 22 -6.22 4.37 1.32
N ALA A 23 -5.78 4.01 2.53
CA ALA A 23 -5.22 4.99 3.46
C ALA A 23 -3.92 5.58 2.93
N VAL A 24 -3.06 4.74 2.37
CA VAL A 24 -1.78 5.19 1.81
C VAL A 24 -2.03 6.08 0.59
N THR A 25 -2.95 5.70 -0.28
CA THR A 25 -3.30 6.52 -1.44
C THR A 25 -3.76 7.90 -1.01
N SER A 26 -4.65 7.98 -0.02
CA SER A 26 -5.13 9.26 0.49
C SER A 26 -4.01 10.11 1.04
N ALA A 27 -3.09 9.49 1.78
CA ALA A 27 -1.96 10.21 2.36
C ALA A 27 -1.04 10.79 1.28
N VAL A 28 -0.77 10.01 0.25
CA VAL A 28 0.08 10.44 -0.86
C VAL A 28 -0.58 11.60 -1.61
N VAL A 29 -1.87 11.48 -1.92
CA VAL A 29 -2.62 12.53 -2.62
C VAL A 29 -2.58 13.82 -1.81
N GLU A 30 -2.80 13.73 -0.52
CA GLU A 30 -2.78 14.89 0.36
C GLU A 30 -1.42 15.54 0.42
N ALA A 31 -0.37 14.72 0.51
CA ALA A 31 0.98 15.23 0.70
C ALA A 31 1.58 15.83 -0.57
N ILE A 32 1.30 15.25 -1.71
CA ILE A 32 1.95 15.61 -2.98
C ILE A 32 1.03 16.42 -3.89
N GLY A 33 -0.28 16.26 -3.73
CA GLY A 33 -1.24 16.98 -4.56
C GLY A 33 -1.49 16.35 -5.92
N CYS A 34 -1.21 15.05 -6.07
CA CYS A 34 -1.46 14.34 -7.32
C CYS A 34 -2.88 13.76 -7.35
N PRO A 35 -3.39 13.42 -8.56
CA PRO A 35 -4.67 12.73 -8.65
C PRO A 35 -4.59 11.33 -8.04
N GLU A 36 -5.69 10.86 -7.51
CA GLU A 36 -5.76 9.55 -6.90
C GLU A 36 -5.36 8.44 -7.88
N GLU A 37 -5.80 8.54 -9.12
CA GLU A 37 -5.52 7.53 -10.14
C GLU A 37 -4.04 7.47 -10.53
N ALA A 38 -3.25 8.46 -10.15
CA ALA A 38 -1.82 8.45 -10.43
C ALA A 38 -1.01 7.65 -9.43
N VAL A 39 -1.62 7.26 -8.30
CA VAL A 39 -0.92 6.54 -7.23
C VAL A 39 -0.97 5.05 -7.50
N GLU A 40 0.21 4.42 -7.51
CA GLU A 40 0.34 2.97 -7.65
C GLU A 40 0.78 2.39 -6.32
N ILE A 41 0.03 1.39 -5.83
CA ILE A 41 0.35 0.73 -4.56
C ILE A 41 0.60 -0.74 -4.84
N ILE A 42 1.74 -1.25 -4.40
CA ILE A 42 2.05 -2.67 -4.46
C ILE A 42 2.23 -3.15 -3.03
N ILE A 43 1.49 -4.18 -2.65
CA ILE A 43 1.63 -4.79 -1.33
C ILE A 43 2.18 -6.19 -1.53
N ARG A 44 3.31 -6.47 -0.89
CA ARG A 44 3.98 -7.77 -0.99
C ARG A 44 3.95 -8.47 0.35
N ASP A 45 3.40 -9.67 0.36
CA ASP A 45 3.41 -10.52 1.54
C ASP A 45 4.76 -11.22 1.63
N VAL A 46 5.42 -11.07 2.75
CA VAL A 46 6.71 -11.73 3.00
C VAL A 46 6.46 -12.85 3.98
N PRO A 47 6.81 -14.11 3.63
CA PRO A 47 6.65 -15.22 4.56
C PRO A 47 7.46 -14.99 5.82
N LYS A 48 6.86 -15.27 6.98
CA LYS A 48 7.53 -15.05 8.27
C LYS A 48 8.82 -15.84 8.39
N ILE A 49 8.88 -16.98 7.71
CA ILE A 49 10.08 -17.82 7.74
C ILE A 49 11.30 -17.12 7.15
N ASN A 50 11.09 -16.06 6.37
CA ASN A 50 12.18 -15.32 5.73
C ASN A 50 12.74 -14.21 6.61
N TRP A 51 12.29 -14.12 7.85
CA TRP A 51 12.74 -13.03 8.76
C TRP A 51 13.79 -13.50 9.75
#